data_632f14eceaa17d7dbf826ad7caf1af6e
#
_entry.id   632f14eceaa17d7dbf826ad7caf1af6e
#
_cell.length_a   1.000
_cell.length_b   1.000
_cell.length_c   1.000
_cell.angle_alpha   90.00
_cell.angle_beta   90.00
_cell.angle_gamma   90.00
#
_symmetry.space_group_name_H-M   'P 1'
#
loop_
_entity.id
_entity.type
_entity.pdbx_description
1 polymer ?
#
loop_
_entity_poly.entity_id
_entity_poly.type
_entity_poly.pdbx_seq_one_letter_code
_entity_poly.pdbx_strand_id
1 'polypeptide(L)'
;KLTTYPRTGSRYISEDVFSEIPKLLQFLKKHPLWGDYASTLKELSCRSVNNTGVSDHHALLITGENPLHLSREESLLYNLVAGRMLEAFSEECVKDITTVTVECGGVTFTAKGCTVKQYGWRLVSSEEKNTVLPDWKEGDTLPVKAVSITEGTTQAKPLHTEASLLAAMETCGKEME
;
A
#
# COMPACT_ATOMS: atom_id res chain seq x y z
N LYS A 1 -17.56 14.90 -13.63
CA LYS A 1 -17.09 13.61 -13.07
C LYS A 1 -15.85 13.86 -12.26
N LEU A 2 -15.81 13.37 -11.03
CA LEU A 2 -14.69 13.60 -10.11
C LEU A 2 -13.52 12.60 -10.28
N THR A 3 -13.80 11.46 -10.92
CA THR A 3 -12.80 10.45 -11.22
C THR A 3 -12.85 10.06 -12.70
N THR A 4 -11.78 9.50 -13.20
CA THR A 4 -11.75 8.83 -14.51
C THR A 4 -12.67 7.60 -14.50
N TYR A 5 -12.72 6.85 -15.57
CA TYR A 5 -13.63 5.71 -15.68
C TYR A 5 -13.28 4.64 -14.62
N PRO A 6 -14.21 4.28 -13.70
CA PRO A 6 -13.89 3.44 -12.55
C PRO A 6 -13.78 1.94 -12.88
N ARG A 7 -14.36 1.50 -13.99
CA ARG A 7 -14.32 0.10 -14.40
C ARG A 7 -13.09 -0.14 -15.28
N THR A 8 -11.96 -0.37 -14.64
CA THR A 8 -10.69 -0.66 -15.29
C THR A 8 -9.98 -1.83 -14.60
N GLY A 9 -9.37 -2.70 -15.38
CA GLY A 9 -8.46 -3.75 -14.90
C GLY A 9 -7.01 -3.29 -14.81
N SER A 10 -6.67 -2.11 -15.36
CA SER A 10 -5.30 -1.61 -15.34
C SER A 10 -4.97 -0.89 -14.03
N ARG A 11 -3.77 -1.15 -13.53
CA ARG A 11 -3.10 -0.40 -12.45
C ARG A 11 -2.04 0.58 -12.96
N TYR A 12 -1.96 0.74 -14.28
CA TYR A 12 -0.98 1.60 -14.94
C TYR A 12 -1.66 2.75 -15.66
N ILE A 13 -0.88 3.80 -15.93
CA ILE A 13 -1.23 4.91 -16.78
C ILE A 13 -0.25 4.98 -17.95
N SER A 14 -0.64 5.65 -19.04
CA SER A 14 0.26 5.95 -20.16
C SER A 14 1.13 7.17 -19.87
N GLU A 15 2.19 7.37 -20.65
CA GLU A 15 3.05 8.57 -20.59
C GLU A 15 2.25 9.86 -20.86
N ASP A 16 1.30 9.83 -21.76
CA ASP A 16 0.43 10.99 -22.05
C ASP A 16 -0.37 11.38 -20.80
N VAL A 17 -0.98 10.41 -20.11
CA VAL A 17 -1.71 10.64 -18.86
C VAL A 17 -0.76 11.11 -17.76
N PHE A 18 0.46 10.56 -17.69
CA PHE A 18 1.46 10.97 -16.70
C PHE A 18 1.84 12.45 -16.86
N SER A 19 1.87 12.98 -18.08
CA SER A 19 2.13 14.40 -18.34
C SER A 19 1.11 15.35 -17.72
N GLU A 20 -0.11 14.86 -17.42
CA GLU A 20 -1.18 15.63 -16.78
C GLU A 20 -1.14 15.56 -15.24
N ILE A 21 -0.39 14.61 -14.64
CA ILE A 21 -0.31 14.44 -13.18
C ILE A 21 0.16 15.70 -12.45
N PRO A 22 1.14 16.48 -12.94
CA PRO A 22 1.53 17.74 -12.29
C PRO A 22 0.36 18.73 -12.12
N LYS A 23 -0.58 18.79 -13.07
CA LYS A 23 -1.78 19.65 -12.97
C LYS A 23 -2.72 19.16 -11.86
N LEU A 24 -2.94 17.84 -11.79
CA LEU A 24 -3.76 17.23 -10.74
C LEU A 24 -3.14 17.44 -9.35
N LEU A 25 -1.82 17.41 -9.24
CA LEU A 25 -1.13 17.74 -7.99
C LEU A 25 -1.30 19.20 -7.59
N GLN A 26 -1.23 20.14 -8.54
CA GLN A 26 -1.51 21.55 -8.25
C GLN A 26 -2.95 21.75 -7.73
N PHE A 27 -3.89 20.99 -8.25
CA PHE A 27 -5.25 20.96 -7.75
C PHE A 27 -5.29 20.42 -6.31
N LEU A 28 -4.64 19.29 -6.03
CA LEU A 28 -4.60 18.68 -4.70
C LEU A 28 -3.87 19.50 -3.64
N LYS A 29 -2.94 20.38 -4.01
CA LYS A 29 -2.30 21.32 -3.07
C LYS A 29 -3.29 22.24 -2.36
N LYS A 30 -4.47 22.45 -2.93
CA LYS A 30 -5.56 23.25 -2.32
C LYS A 30 -6.54 22.38 -1.53
N HIS A 31 -6.37 21.07 -1.52
CA HIS A 31 -7.30 20.14 -0.88
C HIS A 31 -7.08 20.12 0.65
N PRO A 32 -8.14 20.23 1.48
CA PRO A 32 -7.99 20.30 2.94
C PRO A 32 -7.23 19.15 3.58
N LEU A 33 -7.41 17.94 3.04
CA LEU A 33 -6.77 16.72 3.56
C LEU A 33 -5.39 16.43 2.94
N TRP A 34 -5.23 16.73 1.65
CA TRP A 34 -4.07 16.29 0.88
C TRP A 34 -3.07 17.40 0.53
N GLY A 35 -3.44 18.66 0.80
CA GLY A 35 -2.69 19.83 0.35
C GLY A 35 -1.27 19.89 0.88
N ASP A 36 -1.10 19.62 2.17
CA ASP A 36 0.22 19.63 2.81
C ASP A 36 1.12 18.56 2.18
N TYR A 37 0.63 17.32 2.07
CA TYR A 37 1.40 16.25 1.47
C TYR A 37 1.69 16.48 -0.02
N ALA A 38 0.69 16.88 -0.81
CA ALA A 38 0.89 17.18 -2.23
C ALA A 38 1.92 18.29 -2.46
N SER A 39 2.09 19.20 -1.50
CA SER A 39 3.07 20.28 -1.56
C SER A 39 4.51 19.81 -1.30
N THR A 40 4.70 18.67 -0.65
CA THR A 40 6.03 18.08 -0.41
C THR A 40 6.58 17.34 -1.62
N LEU A 41 5.72 16.90 -2.55
CA LEU A 41 6.12 16.14 -3.73
C LEU A 41 6.85 17.05 -4.72
N LYS A 42 8.16 16.84 -4.88
CA LYS A 42 9.03 17.57 -5.83
C LYS A 42 9.24 16.76 -7.10
N GLU A 43 9.50 15.50 -6.96
CA GLU A 43 9.72 14.56 -8.05
C GLU A 43 8.63 13.50 -8.03
N LEU A 44 8.18 13.10 -9.22
CA LEU A 44 7.11 12.11 -9.38
C LEU A 44 7.70 10.78 -9.79
N SER A 45 7.29 9.74 -9.07
CA SER A 45 7.61 8.37 -9.43
C SER A 45 6.90 7.96 -10.71
N CYS A 46 7.63 7.37 -11.65
CA CYS A 46 7.09 6.83 -12.90
C CYS A 46 6.79 5.33 -12.83
N ARG A 47 6.82 4.70 -11.65
CA ARG A 47 6.60 3.25 -11.49
C ARG A 47 5.23 2.76 -11.97
N SER A 48 4.23 3.64 -11.92
CA SER A 48 2.88 3.34 -12.40
C SER A 48 2.69 3.69 -13.88
N VAL A 49 3.76 4.12 -14.59
CA VAL A 49 3.71 4.45 -16.01
C VAL A 49 4.10 3.22 -16.84
N ASN A 50 3.17 2.72 -17.64
CA ASN A 50 3.42 1.59 -18.52
C ASN A 50 2.40 1.57 -19.66
N ASN A 51 2.82 2.01 -20.84
CA ASN A 51 1.95 2.10 -22.02
C ASN A 51 1.37 0.74 -22.42
N THR A 52 2.13 -0.34 -22.28
CA THR A 52 1.67 -1.70 -22.64
C THR A 52 0.77 -2.33 -21.59
N GLY A 53 0.78 -1.81 -20.37
CA GLY A 53 -0.08 -2.26 -19.27
C GLY A 53 -1.44 -1.56 -19.23
N VAL A 54 -1.70 -0.65 -20.16
CA VAL A 54 -2.99 0.04 -20.34
C VAL A 54 -3.68 -0.57 -21.57
N SER A 55 -4.85 -1.19 -21.34
CA SER A 55 -5.68 -1.68 -22.45
C SER A 55 -6.70 -0.62 -22.87
N ASP A 56 -7.97 -0.79 -22.48
CA ASP A 56 -9.06 0.12 -22.84
C ASP A 56 -9.09 1.38 -21.97
N HIS A 57 -8.77 1.23 -20.68
CA HIS A 57 -8.78 2.30 -19.70
C HIS A 57 -7.55 2.23 -18.80
N HIS A 58 -6.98 3.38 -18.52
CA HIS A 58 -5.88 3.51 -17.55
C HIS A 58 -6.38 3.37 -16.10
N ALA A 59 -5.47 3.28 -15.15
CA ALA A 59 -5.77 3.25 -13.72
C ALA A 59 -6.64 4.43 -13.29
N LEU A 60 -7.43 4.22 -12.24
CA LEU A 60 -8.35 5.21 -11.71
C LEU A 60 -7.59 6.42 -11.12
N LEU A 61 -7.95 7.62 -11.58
CA LEU A 61 -7.40 8.90 -11.12
C LEU A 61 -8.54 9.87 -10.79
N ILE A 62 -8.23 10.92 -10.02
CA ILE A 62 -9.10 12.10 -9.94
C ILE A 62 -9.02 12.91 -11.24
N THR A 63 -10.03 13.75 -11.51
CA THR A 63 -10.07 14.57 -12.72
C THR A 63 -9.66 16.04 -12.50
N GLY A 64 -9.43 16.45 -11.24
CA GLY A 64 -9.18 17.86 -10.91
C GLY A 64 -10.45 18.72 -10.84
N GLU A 65 -11.62 18.13 -11.00
CA GLU A 65 -12.88 18.80 -10.74
C GLU A 65 -13.13 18.97 -9.24
N ASN A 66 -13.72 20.11 -8.87
CA ASN A 66 -13.95 20.43 -7.46
C ASN A 66 -15.03 19.51 -6.85
N PRO A 67 -14.74 18.77 -5.77
CA PRO A 67 -15.67 17.85 -5.13
C PRO A 67 -16.68 18.61 -4.25
N LEU A 68 -17.64 19.30 -4.87
CA LEU A 68 -18.70 20.03 -4.18
C LEU A 68 -19.89 19.12 -3.89
N HIS A 69 -20.51 19.31 -2.71
CA HIS A 69 -21.76 18.65 -2.31
C HIS A 69 -21.73 17.11 -2.31
N LEU A 70 -20.61 16.53 -1.93
CA LEU A 70 -20.48 15.07 -1.77
C LEU A 70 -21.15 14.60 -0.48
N SER A 71 -21.78 13.43 -0.52
CA SER A 71 -22.16 12.70 0.68
C SER A 71 -20.90 12.28 1.47
N ARG A 72 -21.10 11.78 2.68
CA ARG A 72 -19.99 11.26 3.49
C ARG A 72 -19.27 10.10 2.79
N GLU A 73 -20.02 9.18 2.21
CA GLU A 73 -19.51 8.00 1.52
C GLU A 73 -18.76 8.39 0.24
N GLU A 74 -19.33 9.32 -0.54
CA GLU A 74 -18.68 9.84 -1.75
C GLU A 74 -17.37 10.57 -1.41
N SER A 75 -17.35 11.34 -0.32
CA SER A 75 -16.14 12.01 0.16
C SER A 75 -15.06 11.02 0.59
N LEU A 76 -15.44 9.95 1.30
CA LEU A 76 -14.50 8.90 1.69
C LEU A 76 -13.91 8.20 0.46
N LEU A 77 -14.74 7.87 -0.51
CA LEU A 77 -14.30 7.23 -1.75
C LEU A 77 -13.39 8.15 -2.58
N TYR A 78 -13.76 9.42 -2.73
CA TYR A 78 -12.94 10.40 -3.42
C TYR A 78 -11.57 10.56 -2.75
N ASN A 79 -11.55 10.68 -1.42
CA ASN A 79 -10.31 10.80 -0.66
C ASN A 79 -9.44 9.54 -0.76
N LEU A 80 -10.04 8.37 -0.81
CA LEU A 80 -9.32 7.12 -1.04
C LEU A 80 -8.62 7.13 -2.41
N VAL A 81 -9.33 7.51 -3.48
CA VAL A 81 -8.76 7.58 -4.83
C VAL A 81 -7.64 8.62 -4.90
N ALA A 82 -7.86 9.82 -4.34
CA ALA A 82 -6.86 10.88 -4.30
C ALA A 82 -5.60 10.47 -3.51
N GLY A 83 -5.79 9.84 -2.35
CA GLY A 83 -4.69 9.31 -1.52
C GLY A 83 -3.89 8.24 -2.26
N ARG A 84 -4.57 7.26 -2.87
CA ARG A 84 -3.89 6.21 -3.68
C ARG A 84 -3.13 6.78 -4.87
N MET A 85 -3.68 7.81 -5.52
CA MET A 85 -2.98 8.53 -6.58
C MET A 85 -1.68 9.19 -6.05
N LEU A 86 -1.74 9.87 -4.91
CA LEU A 86 -0.57 10.46 -4.28
C LEU A 86 0.48 9.41 -3.93
N GLU A 87 0.08 8.26 -3.36
CA GLU A 87 0.99 7.13 -3.08
C GLU A 87 1.68 6.62 -4.34
N ALA A 88 0.93 6.47 -5.44
CA ALA A 88 1.45 5.91 -6.69
C ALA A 88 2.55 6.77 -7.32
N PHE A 89 2.50 8.10 -7.11
CA PHE A 89 3.48 9.05 -7.66
C PHE A 89 4.50 9.56 -6.64
N SER A 90 4.45 9.06 -5.41
CA SER A 90 5.41 9.38 -4.35
C SER A 90 6.70 8.58 -4.46
N GLU A 91 7.71 9.02 -3.73
CA GLU A 91 8.98 8.32 -3.57
C GLU A 91 8.79 6.94 -2.93
N GLU A 92 9.81 6.10 -3.05
CA GLU A 92 9.82 4.76 -2.46
C GLU A 92 9.89 4.78 -0.93
N CYS A 93 9.22 3.81 -0.32
CA CYS A 93 9.47 3.49 1.08
C CYS A 93 10.69 2.57 1.18
N VAL A 94 11.71 3.03 1.91
CA VAL A 94 12.95 2.25 2.15
C VAL A 94 12.97 1.78 3.60
N LYS A 95 13.23 0.49 3.80
CA LYS A 95 13.24 -0.14 5.11
C LYS A 95 14.49 -1.00 5.28
N ASP A 96 15.04 -0.98 6.48
CA ASP A 96 15.98 -1.99 6.95
C ASP A 96 15.20 -3.12 7.64
N ILE A 97 15.40 -4.34 7.16
CA ILE A 97 14.81 -5.54 7.76
C ILE A 97 15.94 -6.35 8.38
N THR A 98 15.86 -6.51 9.71
CA THR A 98 16.79 -7.36 10.47
C THR A 98 16.07 -8.67 10.77
N THR A 99 16.70 -9.78 10.41
CA THR A 99 16.21 -11.12 10.76
C THR A 99 17.21 -11.77 11.70
N VAL A 100 16.75 -12.16 12.87
CA VAL A 100 17.53 -12.88 13.88
C VAL A 100 17.00 -14.30 13.99
N THR A 101 17.90 -15.27 13.91
CA THR A 101 17.60 -16.68 14.07
C THR A 101 18.27 -17.16 15.36
N VAL A 102 17.49 -17.78 16.24
CA VAL A 102 17.94 -18.30 17.53
C VAL A 102 17.63 -19.78 17.60
N GLU A 103 18.57 -20.57 18.07
CA GLU A 103 18.37 -21.99 18.31
C GLU A 103 18.20 -22.25 19.80
N CYS A 104 17.20 -23.02 20.18
CA CYS A 104 16.96 -23.43 21.55
C CYS A 104 16.46 -24.88 21.61
N GLY A 105 17.20 -25.78 22.23
CA GLY A 105 16.82 -27.19 22.37
C GLY A 105 16.64 -27.91 21.02
N GLY A 106 17.39 -27.54 19.99
CA GLY A 106 17.26 -28.10 18.64
C GLY A 106 16.08 -27.52 17.82
N VAL A 107 15.41 -26.51 18.34
CA VAL A 107 14.32 -25.79 17.64
C VAL A 107 14.78 -24.40 17.24
N THR A 108 14.50 -24.02 16.01
CA THR A 108 14.86 -22.72 15.46
C THR A 108 13.72 -21.73 15.64
N PHE A 109 14.02 -20.56 16.20
CA PHE A 109 13.11 -19.43 16.34
C PHE A 109 13.61 -18.26 15.51
N THR A 110 12.69 -17.53 14.88
CA THR A 110 13.04 -16.38 14.06
C THR A 110 12.32 -15.14 14.57
N ALA A 111 13.07 -14.06 14.76
CA ALA A 111 12.53 -12.73 15.03
C ALA A 111 12.85 -11.79 13.88
N LYS A 112 11.90 -10.92 13.51
CA LYS A 112 12.08 -9.92 12.47
C LYS A 112 11.89 -8.53 13.04
N GLY A 113 12.88 -7.67 12.83
CA GLY A 113 12.81 -6.24 13.07
C GLY A 113 12.64 -5.48 11.74
N CYS A 114 12.04 -4.31 11.82
CA CYS A 114 11.85 -3.42 10.68
C CYS A 114 12.04 -1.97 11.13
N THR A 115 12.95 -1.26 10.47
CA THR A 115 13.17 0.16 10.69
C THR A 115 12.97 0.90 9.38
N VAL A 116 12.05 1.86 9.35
CA VAL A 116 11.81 2.69 8.16
C VAL A 116 12.91 3.74 8.07
N LYS A 117 13.67 3.73 6.99
CA LYS A 117 14.70 4.73 6.67
C LYS A 117 14.12 5.92 5.91
N GLN A 118 13.21 5.64 4.99
CA GLN A 118 12.49 6.62 4.19
C GLN A 118 11.04 6.18 4.09
N TYR A 119 10.13 7.02 4.56
CA TYR A 119 8.70 6.69 4.55
C TYR A 119 8.11 6.71 3.14
N GLY A 120 8.54 7.66 2.29
CA GLY A 120 8.04 7.76 0.92
C GLY A 120 6.52 7.79 0.86
N TRP A 121 5.94 6.97 -0.04
CA TRP A 121 4.49 6.87 -0.24
C TRP A 121 3.68 6.51 1.01
N ARG A 122 4.29 5.90 2.03
CA ARG A 122 3.60 5.51 3.27
C ARG A 122 3.18 6.69 4.14
N LEU A 123 3.74 7.88 3.93
CA LEU A 123 3.29 9.09 4.61
C LEU A 123 1.84 9.48 4.25
N VAL A 124 1.29 8.95 3.15
CA VAL A 124 -0.09 9.26 2.72
C VAL A 124 -1.12 8.56 3.60
N SER A 125 -0.93 7.28 3.89
CA SER A 125 -2.02 6.45 4.43
C SER A 125 -1.67 5.56 5.61
N SER A 126 -0.41 5.44 6.01
CA SER A 126 -0.04 4.48 7.06
C SER A 126 0.93 5.00 8.09
N GLU A 127 0.56 4.82 9.35
CA GLU A 127 1.51 4.84 10.46
C GLU A 127 2.21 3.48 10.54
N GLU A 128 3.42 3.37 10.02
CA GLU A 128 4.23 2.20 10.31
C GLU A 128 4.95 2.35 11.65
N LYS A 129 4.80 1.34 12.49
CA LYS A 129 5.56 1.23 13.73
C LYS A 129 6.88 0.53 13.43
N ASN A 130 7.98 1.17 13.82
CA ASN A 130 9.28 0.52 13.81
C ASN A 130 9.30 -0.60 14.86
N THR A 131 9.78 -1.77 14.47
CA THR A 131 10.10 -2.88 15.37
C THR A 131 11.60 -3.01 15.42
N VAL A 132 12.21 -2.35 16.42
CA VAL A 132 13.65 -2.38 16.60
C VAL A 132 14.01 -3.60 17.43
N LEU A 133 14.86 -4.46 16.89
CA LEU A 133 15.48 -5.55 17.67
C LEU A 133 16.75 -5.03 18.36
N PRO A 134 17.13 -5.61 19.49
CA PRO A 134 18.43 -5.35 20.10
C PRO A 134 19.58 -5.68 19.14
N ASP A 135 20.74 -5.04 19.36
CA ASP A 135 21.95 -5.29 18.59
C ASP A 135 22.61 -6.60 19.04
N TRP A 136 22.03 -7.72 18.60
CA TRP A 136 22.57 -9.05 18.86
C TRP A 136 23.60 -9.43 17.81
N LYS A 137 24.62 -10.14 18.25
CA LYS A 137 25.70 -10.66 17.41
C LYS A 137 25.62 -12.17 17.29
N GLU A 138 26.19 -12.69 16.22
CA GLU A 138 26.31 -14.14 16.06
C GLU A 138 27.13 -14.74 17.22
N GLY A 139 26.58 -15.78 17.85
CA GLY A 139 27.15 -16.43 19.02
C GLY A 139 26.68 -15.88 20.38
N ASP A 140 25.86 -14.81 20.40
CA ASP A 140 25.24 -14.32 21.61
C ASP A 140 24.30 -15.37 22.19
N THR A 141 24.34 -15.53 23.52
CA THR A 141 23.46 -16.43 24.28
C THR A 141 22.37 -15.63 24.98
N LEU A 142 21.11 -15.96 24.71
CA LEU A 142 19.97 -15.29 25.30
C LEU A 142 19.31 -16.14 26.38
N PRO A 143 19.05 -15.60 27.59
CA PRO A 143 18.34 -16.34 28.62
C PRO A 143 16.85 -16.47 28.29
N VAL A 144 16.31 -17.68 28.41
CA VAL A 144 14.86 -17.90 28.33
C VAL A 144 14.22 -17.35 29.61
N LYS A 145 13.40 -16.30 29.47
CA LYS A 145 12.72 -15.67 30.61
C LYS A 145 11.41 -16.34 30.99
N ALA A 146 10.66 -16.81 30.02
CA ALA A 146 9.39 -17.48 30.24
C ALA A 146 9.06 -18.39 29.06
N VAL A 147 8.33 -19.45 29.36
CA VAL A 147 7.73 -20.35 28.36
C VAL A 147 6.23 -20.40 28.62
N SER A 148 5.42 -20.22 27.62
CA SER A 148 3.97 -20.39 27.71
C SER A 148 3.46 -21.25 26.57
N ILE A 149 2.47 -22.08 26.88
CA ILE A 149 1.75 -22.88 25.88
C ILE A 149 0.39 -22.24 25.69
N THR A 150 0.04 -21.94 24.44
CA THR A 150 -1.28 -21.43 24.07
C THR A 150 -1.97 -22.45 23.18
N GLU A 151 -3.21 -22.75 23.52
CA GLU A 151 -4.06 -23.58 22.67
C GLU A 151 -4.89 -22.68 21.74
N GLY A 152 -5.03 -23.10 20.51
CA GLY A 152 -5.83 -22.40 19.51
C GLY A 152 -6.51 -23.38 18.59
N THR A 153 -7.64 -22.98 18.02
CA THR A 153 -8.35 -23.75 17.02
C THR A 153 -8.22 -23.07 15.67
N THR A 154 -7.83 -23.83 14.65
CA THR A 154 -7.82 -23.32 13.27
C THR A 154 -9.26 -23.05 12.82
N GLN A 155 -9.46 -21.92 12.18
CA GLN A 155 -10.76 -21.58 11.60
C GLN A 155 -10.73 -21.84 10.09
N ALA A 156 -11.86 -22.34 9.57
CA ALA A 156 -12.05 -22.46 8.14
C ALA A 156 -12.00 -21.06 7.48
N LYS A 157 -11.58 -21.02 6.22
CA LYS A 157 -11.68 -19.79 5.43
C LYS A 157 -13.14 -19.30 5.43
N PRO A 158 -13.39 -17.98 5.49
CA PRO A 158 -14.76 -17.47 5.38
C PRO A 158 -15.35 -17.85 4.00
N LEU A 159 -16.67 -17.96 3.95
CA LEU A 159 -17.37 -18.15 2.68
C LEU A 159 -17.12 -16.97 1.75
N HIS A 160 -17.14 -17.24 0.45
CA HIS A 160 -16.99 -16.19 -0.54
C HIS A 160 -18.14 -15.18 -0.45
N THR A 161 -17.79 -13.90 -0.51
CA THR A 161 -18.72 -12.84 -0.88
C THR A 161 -18.85 -12.79 -2.40
N GLU A 162 -19.85 -12.09 -2.94
CA GLU A 162 -19.99 -11.92 -4.39
C GLU A 162 -18.70 -11.35 -5.02
N ALA A 163 -18.08 -10.35 -4.38
CA ALA A 163 -16.84 -9.75 -4.86
C ALA A 163 -15.66 -10.74 -4.84
N SER A 164 -15.50 -11.50 -3.76
CA SER A 164 -14.41 -12.48 -3.66
C SER A 164 -14.62 -13.68 -4.59
N LEU A 165 -15.88 -14.05 -4.86
CA LEU A 165 -16.20 -15.09 -5.82
C LEU A 165 -15.84 -14.65 -7.24
N LEU A 166 -16.19 -13.42 -7.64
CA LEU A 166 -15.82 -12.88 -8.94
C LEU A 166 -14.29 -12.82 -9.11
N ALA A 167 -13.57 -12.37 -8.09
CA ALA A 167 -12.11 -12.36 -8.11
C ALA A 167 -11.51 -13.77 -8.25
N ALA A 168 -12.07 -14.76 -7.55
CA ALA A 168 -11.64 -16.15 -7.67
C ALA A 168 -11.94 -16.73 -9.06
N MET A 169 -13.05 -16.34 -9.69
CA MET A 169 -13.37 -16.73 -11.08
C MET A 169 -12.40 -16.11 -12.08
N GLU A 170 -11.98 -14.87 -11.90
CA GLU A 170 -10.98 -14.20 -12.76
C GLU A 170 -9.59 -14.87 -12.66
N THR A 171 -9.27 -15.43 -11.50
CA THR A 171 -7.99 -16.10 -11.23
C THR A 171 -8.11 -17.62 -11.21
N CYS A 172 -9.17 -18.15 -11.79
CA CYS A 172 -9.51 -19.56 -11.83
C CYS A 172 -8.30 -20.47 -12.09
N GLY A 173 -8.03 -21.39 -11.13
CA GLY A 173 -6.88 -22.30 -11.18
C GLY A 173 -5.65 -21.90 -10.36
N LYS A 174 -5.52 -20.64 -9.92
CA LYS A 174 -4.39 -20.22 -9.05
C LYS A 174 -4.59 -20.50 -7.56
N GLU A 175 -5.82 -20.81 -7.15
CA GLU A 175 -6.15 -21.15 -5.75
C GLU A 175 -6.24 -22.65 -5.50
N MET A 176 -5.95 -23.48 -6.50
CA MET A 176 -6.05 -24.93 -6.43
C MET A 176 -4.70 -25.64 -6.21
N GLU A 177 -3.63 -24.86 -5.95
CA GLU A 177 -2.30 -25.36 -5.57
C GLU A 177 -2.03 -25.22 -4.07
#